data_b642d6e0c296f3ad0fb501861fd1e4f0
#
_entry.id   b642d6e0c296f3ad0fb501861fd1e4f0
#
_cell.length_a   1.000
_cell.length_b   1.000
_cell.length_c   1.000
_cell.angle_alpha   90.00
_cell.angle_beta   90.00
_cell.angle_gamma   90.00
#
_symmetry.space_group_name_H-M   'P 1'
#
loop_
_entity.id
_entity.type
_entity.pdbx_description
1 polymer ?
#
loop_
_entity_poly.entity_id
_entity_poly.type
_entity_poly.pdbx_seq_one_letter_code
_entity_poly.pdbx_strand_id
1 'polypeptide(L)'
;VDTARCDLLLTNAIVLTMDQQFTVHSPGAVAVAGDSLAAVGRDALAFQAAETIDCGGRVVMPGLVNAHTHVPMTLLRGLADDLRLDVWLMGYMMPVERAFVSPDFVRLGTRLGCAEMIRSGVTCFADMYYFEEAIAEATAAAGMRALCGQTVLRFPTPDATSYEESLARARDFIERWRGHPLIVPAPAPHAPYTCTPEILRACAEL
;
A
#
# COMPACT_ATOMS: atom_id res chain seq x y z
N VAL A 1 18.11 9.46 37.32
CA VAL A 1 17.40 9.96 36.11
C VAL A 1 16.87 8.72 35.42
N ASP A 2 15.55 8.61 35.32
CA ASP A 2 14.91 7.47 34.65
C ASP A 2 15.31 7.52 33.16
N THR A 3 16.07 6.54 32.72
CA THR A 3 16.51 6.48 31.33
C THR A 3 15.33 6.04 30.47
N ALA A 4 14.92 6.85 29.49
CA ALA A 4 13.85 6.52 28.57
C ALA A 4 14.16 5.19 27.84
N ARG A 5 13.14 4.35 27.66
CA ARG A 5 13.29 3.02 27.03
C ARG A 5 12.69 3.00 25.66
N CYS A 6 13.27 2.20 24.78
CA CYS A 6 12.73 1.90 23.45
C CYS A 6 12.93 0.40 23.12
N ASP A 7 12.25 -0.08 22.11
CA ASP A 7 12.35 -1.48 21.68
C ASP A 7 13.56 -1.70 20.80
N LEU A 8 13.78 -0.77 19.85
CA LEU A 8 14.85 -0.83 18.88
C LEU A 8 15.59 0.52 18.80
N LEU A 9 16.92 0.46 18.81
CA LEU A 9 17.78 1.62 18.57
C LEU A 9 18.69 1.33 17.36
N LEU A 10 18.56 2.14 16.32
CA LEU A 10 19.45 2.17 15.17
C LEU A 10 20.53 3.21 15.44
N THR A 11 21.81 2.80 15.39
CA THR A 11 22.95 3.67 15.69
C THR A 11 23.90 3.77 14.51
N ASN A 12 24.83 4.72 14.56
CA ASN A 12 25.89 4.90 13.56
C ASN A 12 25.33 4.94 12.13
N ALA A 13 24.25 5.69 11.93
CA ALA A 13 23.53 5.84 10.66
C ALA A 13 23.76 7.22 10.04
N ILE A 14 23.53 7.32 8.73
CA ILE A 14 23.20 8.56 8.06
C ILE A 14 21.67 8.61 7.99
N VAL A 15 21.03 9.38 8.87
CA VAL A 15 19.57 9.45 8.93
C VAL A 15 19.05 10.56 8.05
N LEU A 16 18.24 10.20 7.04
CA LEU A 16 17.50 11.10 6.19
C LEU A 16 16.07 11.18 6.70
N THR A 17 15.64 12.29 7.29
CA THR A 17 14.33 12.40 7.92
C THR A 17 13.20 12.50 6.91
N MET A 18 13.49 12.96 5.69
CA MET A 18 12.51 13.27 4.64
C MET A 18 11.41 14.24 5.11
N ASP A 19 11.71 15.04 6.13
CA ASP A 19 10.86 16.15 6.59
C ASP A 19 10.89 17.32 5.61
N GLN A 20 10.11 18.37 5.88
CA GLN A 20 10.06 19.55 5.00
C GLN A 20 11.40 20.28 4.87
N GLN A 21 12.30 20.15 5.84
CA GLN A 21 13.63 20.73 5.86
C GLN A 21 14.69 19.81 5.26
N PHE A 22 14.34 18.58 4.89
CA PHE A 22 15.26 17.54 4.42
C PHE A 22 16.45 17.35 5.38
N THR A 23 16.14 17.29 6.67
CA THR A 23 17.15 17.20 7.73
C THR A 23 17.97 15.92 7.59
N VAL A 24 19.29 16.05 7.74
CA VAL A 24 20.24 14.94 7.72
C VAL A 24 21.01 14.92 9.03
N HIS A 25 20.98 13.75 9.72
CA HIS A 25 21.83 13.51 10.89
C HIS A 25 22.95 12.53 10.51
N SER A 26 24.23 12.99 10.61
CA SER A 26 25.39 12.16 10.30
C SER A 26 26.55 12.49 11.26
N PRO A 27 26.95 11.57 12.15
CA PRO A 27 26.26 10.34 12.49
C PRO A 27 24.92 10.61 13.18
N GLY A 28 23.95 9.75 12.93
CA GLY A 28 22.62 9.81 13.48
C GLY A 28 22.17 8.49 14.08
N ALA A 29 21.05 8.53 14.80
CA ALA A 29 20.39 7.37 15.39
C ALA A 29 18.88 7.51 15.32
N VAL A 30 18.16 6.40 15.45
CA VAL A 30 16.70 6.35 15.52
C VAL A 30 16.29 5.42 16.66
N ALA A 31 15.47 5.91 17.59
CA ALA A 31 14.86 5.12 18.65
C ALA A 31 13.41 4.83 18.31
N VAL A 32 12.99 3.57 18.38
CA VAL A 32 11.64 3.09 18.06
C VAL A 32 11.03 2.49 19.32
N ALA A 33 9.81 2.90 19.65
CA ALA A 33 9.01 2.36 20.73
C ALA A 33 7.61 1.98 20.22
N GLY A 34 7.28 0.70 20.23
CA GLY A 34 6.07 0.17 19.62
C GLY A 34 6.02 0.44 18.11
N ASP A 35 5.01 1.17 17.68
CA ASP A 35 4.77 1.56 16.30
C ASP A 35 5.25 2.98 15.95
N SER A 36 5.98 3.63 16.88
CA SER A 36 6.30 5.06 16.78
C SER A 36 7.79 5.33 16.93
N LEU A 37 8.26 6.40 16.28
CA LEU A 37 9.60 6.92 16.48
C LEU A 37 9.63 7.73 17.79
N ALA A 38 10.37 7.23 18.79
CA ALA A 38 10.54 7.91 20.07
C ALA A 38 11.51 9.09 19.98
N ALA A 39 12.57 8.95 19.17
CA ALA A 39 13.53 10.02 18.90
C ALA A 39 14.29 9.76 17.60
N VAL A 40 14.77 10.85 16.98
CA VAL A 40 15.60 10.84 15.77
C VAL A 40 16.79 11.77 15.97
N GLY A 41 17.95 11.43 15.42
CA GLY A 41 19.19 12.19 15.57
C GLY A 41 19.93 11.85 16.86
N ARG A 42 20.63 12.83 17.45
CA ARG A 42 21.45 12.60 18.65
C ARG A 42 20.64 12.24 19.89
N ASP A 43 19.43 12.76 20.01
CA ASP A 43 18.56 12.54 21.17
C ASP A 43 18.16 11.06 21.30
N ALA A 44 18.12 10.32 20.19
CA ALA A 44 17.87 8.89 20.19
C ALA A 44 18.92 8.08 21.00
N LEU A 45 20.16 8.58 21.10
CA LEU A 45 21.24 7.92 21.85
C LEU A 45 21.04 7.96 23.37
N ALA A 46 20.09 8.77 23.87
CA ALA A 46 19.75 8.81 25.28
C ALA A 46 18.83 7.65 25.72
N PHE A 47 18.31 6.86 24.78
CA PHE A 47 17.42 5.76 25.05
C PHE A 47 18.17 4.46 25.38
N GLN A 48 17.63 3.69 26.32
CA GLN A 48 18.03 2.31 26.58
C GLN A 48 17.12 1.39 25.76
N ALA A 49 17.70 0.66 24.81
CA ALA A 49 16.97 -0.20 23.89
C ALA A 49 16.97 -1.68 24.34
N ALA A 50 15.91 -2.39 23.99
CA ALA A 50 15.88 -3.85 24.09
C ALA A 50 16.79 -4.50 23.02
N GLU A 51 16.81 -3.91 21.82
CA GLU A 51 17.67 -4.31 20.71
C GLU A 51 18.40 -3.08 20.13
N THR A 52 19.66 -3.25 19.77
CA THR A 52 20.45 -2.19 19.12
C THR A 52 21.10 -2.74 17.85
N ILE A 53 20.93 -2.01 16.75
CA ILE A 53 21.54 -2.32 15.45
C ILE A 53 22.54 -1.22 15.10
N ASP A 54 23.81 -1.59 14.95
CA ASP A 54 24.82 -0.71 14.35
C ASP A 54 24.64 -0.70 12.83
N CYS A 55 24.24 0.45 12.28
CA CYS A 55 24.03 0.61 10.85
C CYS A 55 25.34 0.74 10.04
N GLY A 56 26.50 0.87 10.70
CA GLY A 56 27.80 0.91 10.05
C GLY A 56 27.94 2.03 9.01
N GLY A 57 27.35 3.19 9.27
CA GLY A 57 27.35 4.33 8.35
C GLY A 57 26.35 4.21 7.19
N ARG A 58 25.45 3.22 7.20
CA ARG A 58 24.39 3.08 6.17
C ARG A 58 23.33 4.15 6.33
N VAL A 59 22.61 4.42 5.23
CA VAL A 59 21.46 5.33 5.22
C VAL A 59 20.27 4.65 5.91
N VAL A 60 19.64 5.40 6.83
CA VAL A 60 18.34 5.08 7.42
C VAL A 60 17.37 6.18 7.01
N MET A 61 16.24 5.80 6.42
CA MET A 61 15.22 6.71 5.94
C MET A 61 13.84 6.08 6.10
N PRO A 62 12.75 6.85 6.04
CA PRO A 62 11.40 6.31 5.96
C PRO A 62 11.27 5.30 4.82
N GLY A 63 10.48 4.25 5.01
CA GLY A 63 10.19 3.29 3.96
C GLY A 63 9.53 3.94 2.75
N LEU A 64 9.78 3.39 1.58
CA LEU A 64 9.19 3.89 0.33
C LEU A 64 7.69 3.68 0.32
N VAL A 65 6.97 4.60 -0.33
CA VAL A 65 5.53 4.51 -0.57
C VAL A 65 5.30 4.32 -2.06
N ASN A 66 4.62 3.22 -2.43
CA ASN A 66 4.16 3.02 -3.79
C ASN A 66 2.74 3.60 -3.94
N ALA A 67 2.65 4.79 -4.52
CA ALA A 67 1.41 5.56 -4.60
C ALA A 67 0.45 5.13 -5.72
N HIS A 68 0.81 4.14 -6.53
CA HIS A 68 -0.07 3.64 -7.60
C HIS A 68 0.24 2.18 -7.91
N THR A 69 -0.71 1.29 -7.59
CA THR A 69 -0.61 -0.13 -7.89
C THR A 69 -1.94 -0.74 -8.33
N HIS A 70 -1.82 -1.88 -9.01
CA HIS A 70 -2.82 -2.90 -9.21
C HIS A 70 -2.14 -4.21 -8.80
N VAL A 71 -1.91 -4.38 -7.50
CA VAL A 71 -0.97 -5.36 -6.94
C VAL A 71 -1.15 -6.79 -7.47
N PRO A 72 -2.38 -7.33 -7.62
CA PRO A 72 -2.58 -8.67 -8.15
C PRO A 72 -2.10 -8.85 -9.59
N MET A 73 -2.00 -7.77 -10.38
CA MET A 73 -1.50 -7.81 -11.76
C MET A 73 -0.02 -8.17 -11.87
N THR A 74 0.68 -8.29 -10.75
CA THR A 74 2.03 -8.89 -10.69
C THR A 74 2.07 -10.26 -11.37
N LEU A 75 0.97 -11.03 -11.32
CA LEU A 75 0.84 -12.31 -12.00
C LEU A 75 0.66 -12.18 -13.53
N LEU A 76 0.32 -11.00 -14.02
CA LEU A 76 0.13 -10.72 -15.46
C LEU A 76 1.34 -10.03 -16.09
N ARG A 77 2.45 -9.92 -15.37
CA ARG A 77 3.67 -9.28 -15.86
C ARG A 77 4.18 -9.96 -17.13
N GLY A 78 4.49 -9.16 -18.15
CA GLY A 78 4.99 -9.65 -19.44
C GLY A 78 3.93 -10.26 -20.36
N LEU A 79 2.65 -10.19 -19.99
CA LEU A 79 1.57 -10.74 -20.82
C LEU A 79 1.40 -9.97 -22.14
N ALA A 80 1.58 -8.65 -22.10
CA ALA A 80 1.43 -7.79 -23.26
C ALA A 80 2.28 -6.52 -23.06
N ASP A 81 3.39 -6.43 -23.76
CA ASP A 81 4.34 -5.32 -23.65
C ASP A 81 4.34 -4.47 -24.94
N ASP A 82 4.82 -3.24 -24.85
CA ASP A 82 5.01 -2.28 -25.95
C ASP A 82 3.76 -1.97 -26.79
N LEU A 83 2.59 -1.98 -26.15
CA LEU A 83 1.31 -1.71 -26.80
C LEU A 83 0.78 -0.32 -26.42
N ARG A 84 0.00 0.28 -27.32
CA ARG A 84 -0.81 1.46 -26.97
C ARG A 84 -1.78 1.08 -25.87
N LEU A 85 -2.06 2.04 -24.97
CA LEU A 85 -2.94 1.84 -23.80
C LEU A 85 -4.29 1.24 -24.15
N ASP A 86 -4.95 1.73 -25.19
CA ASP A 86 -6.27 1.26 -25.62
C ASP A 86 -6.22 -0.20 -26.11
N VAL A 87 -5.19 -0.57 -26.85
CA VAL A 87 -4.98 -1.95 -27.31
C VAL A 87 -4.61 -2.86 -26.14
N TRP A 88 -3.70 -2.42 -25.27
CA TRP A 88 -3.28 -3.15 -24.07
C TRP A 88 -4.45 -3.39 -23.13
N LEU A 89 -5.19 -2.34 -22.77
CA LEU A 89 -6.28 -2.43 -21.79
C LEU A 89 -7.46 -3.23 -22.34
N MET A 90 -7.98 -2.83 -23.50
CA MET A 90 -9.24 -3.40 -24.03
C MET A 90 -9.03 -4.70 -24.80
N GLY A 91 -7.88 -4.85 -25.44
CA GLY A 91 -7.56 -6.03 -26.25
C GLY A 91 -6.95 -7.20 -25.47
N TYR A 92 -6.25 -6.91 -24.37
CA TYR A 92 -5.54 -7.92 -23.59
C TYR A 92 -5.96 -7.95 -22.12
N MET A 93 -5.80 -6.85 -21.38
CA MET A 93 -5.99 -6.89 -19.92
C MET A 93 -7.43 -7.17 -19.53
N MET A 94 -8.40 -6.41 -19.98
CA MET A 94 -9.81 -6.64 -19.63
C MET A 94 -10.32 -8.04 -20.01
N PRO A 95 -10.01 -8.62 -21.19
CA PRO A 95 -10.35 -10.01 -21.48
C PRO A 95 -9.71 -11.03 -20.55
N VAL A 96 -8.43 -10.85 -20.21
CA VAL A 96 -7.71 -11.75 -19.30
C VAL A 96 -8.24 -11.61 -17.88
N GLU A 97 -8.45 -10.38 -17.40
CA GLU A 97 -9.05 -10.13 -16.09
C GLU A 97 -10.43 -10.78 -15.96
N ARG A 98 -11.27 -10.63 -16.97
CA ARG A 98 -12.60 -11.27 -16.98
C ARG A 98 -12.54 -12.80 -16.95
N ALA A 99 -11.51 -13.40 -17.54
CA ALA A 99 -11.38 -14.85 -17.63
C ALA A 99 -10.71 -15.48 -16.39
N PHE A 100 -9.77 -14.80 -15.75
CA PHE A 100 -8.89 -15.40 -14.77
C PHE A 100 -8.92 -14.76 -13.38
N VAL A 101 -9.33 -13.49 -13.26
CA VAL A 101 -9.33 -12.81 -11.97
C VAL A 101 -10.41 -13.37 -11.07
N SER A 102 -10.00 -13.87 -9.92
CA SER A 102 -10.81 -14.48 -8.88
C SER A 102 -10.23 -14.10 -7.51
N PRO A 103 -10.94 -14.32 -6.40
CA PRO A 103 -10.40 -14.09 -5.07
C PRO A 103 -9.05 -14.79 -4.83
N ASP A 104 -8.89 -16.02 -5.32
CA ASP A 104 -7.64 -16.78 -5.15
C ASP A 104 -6.50 -16.24 -6.00
N PHE A 105 -6.77 -15.83 -7.26
CA PHE A 105 -5.83 -15.13 -8.11
C PHE A 105 -5.35 -13.84 -7.41
N VAL A 106 -6.29 -13.07 -6.90
CA VAL A 106 -6.01 -11.79 -6.24
C VAL A 106 -5.17 -12.01 -4.98
N ARG A 107 -5.52 -12.97 -4.12
CA ARG A 107 -4.71 -13.29 -2.93
C ARG A 107 -3.28 -13.68 -3.29
N LEU A 108 -3.10 -14.55 -4.29
CA LEU A 108 -1.78 -15.00 -4.71
C LEU A 108 -0.95 -13.85 -5.26
N GLY A 109 -1.51 -13.06 -6.18
CA GLY A 109 -0.84 -11.88 -6.77
C GLY A 109 -0.47 -10.84 -5.73
N THR A 110 -1.37 -10.57 -4.78
CA THR A 110 -1.11 -9.63 -3.69
C THR A 110 0.03 -10.12 -2.81
N ARG A 111 0.06 -11.39 -2.44
CA ARG A 111 1.16 -11.97 -1.64
C ARG A 111 2.50 -11.85 -2.35
N LEU A 112 2.55 -12.12 -3.66
CA LEU A 112 3.75 -11.95 -4.47
C LEU A 112 4.17 -10.48 -4.52
N GLY A 113 3.25 -9.56 -4.82
CA GLY A 113 3.54 -8.13 -4.87
C GLY A 113 4.00 -7.58 -3.52
N CYS A 114 3.39 -7.97 -2.41
CA CYS A 114 3.85 -7.61 -1.07
C CYS A 114 5.29 -8.10 -0.81
N ALA A 115 5.61 -9.34 -1.18
CA ALA A 115 6.96 -9.88 -1.02
C ALA A 115 8.00 -9.09 -1.82
N GLU A 116 7.68 -8.71 -3.06
CA GLU A 116 8.55 -7.88 -3.89
C GLU A 116 8.72 -6.46 -3.30
N MET A 117 7.64 -5.85 -2.85
CA MET A 117 7.64 -4.52 -2.24
C MET A 117 8.46 -4.50 -0.94
N ILE A 118 8.29 -5.47 -0.04
CA ILE A 118 9.08 -5.60 1.20
C ILE A 118 10.57 -5.71 0.85
N ARG A 119 10.94 -6.54 -0.11
CA ARG A 119 12.34 -6.70 -0.52
C ARG A 119 12.93 -5.47 -1.18
N SER A 120 12.09 -4.57 -1.69
CA SER A 120 12.49 -3.30 -2.32
C SER A 120 12.45 -2.10 -1.36
N GLY A 121 12.10 -2.32 -0.08
CA GLY A 121 12.02 -1.25 0.91
C GLY A 121 10.72 -0.43 0.85
N VAL A 122 9.71 -0.90 0.14
CA VAL A 122 8.37 -0.31 0.15
C VAL A 122 7.62 -0.79 1.38
N THR A 123 7.08 0.12 2.17
CA THR A 123 6.38 -0.16 3.44
C THR A 123 4.89 0.16 3.40
N CYS A 124 4.46 0.90 2.38
CA CYS A 124 3.06 1.29 2.18
C CYS A 124 2.78 1.39 0.68
N PHE A 125 1.56 1.02 0.27
CA PHE A 125 1.13 1.21 -1.11
C PHE A 125 -0.33 1.67 -1.20
N ALA A 126 -0.69 2.26 -2.35
CA ALA A 126 -2.07 2.55 -2.72
C ALA A 126 -2.47 1.60 -3.85
N ASP A 127 -3.49 0.81 -3.62
CA ASP A 127 -4.04 -0.13 -4.58
C ASP A 127 -5.44 0.25 -5.05
N MET A 128 -5.76 -0.17 -6.24
CA MET A 128 -7.11 -0.15 -6.81
C MET A 128 -7.25 -1.35 -7.73
N TYR A 129 -8.13 -2.27 -7.35
CA TYR A 129 -8.38 -3.46 -8.17
C TYR A 129 -9.77 -4.05 -7.90
N TYR A 130 -9.95 -5.32 -8.25
CA TYR A 130 -11.16 -6.11 -8.03
C TYR A 130 -10.97 -7.06 -6.84
N PHE A 131 -12.07 -7.45 -6.18
CA PHE A 131 -12.01 -8.28 -4.96
C PHE A 131 -11.12 -7.67 -3.87
N GLU A 132 -11.26 -6.39 -3.62
CA GLU A 132 -10.39 -5.62 -2.74
C GLU A 132 -10.31 -6.16 -1.31
N GLU A 133 -11.37 -6.85 -0.86
CA GLU A 133 -11.37 -7.60 0.40
C GLU A 133 -10.22 -8.61 0.47
N ALA A 134 -9.99 -9.37 -0.62
CA ALA A 134 -8.93 -10.37 -0.68
C ALA A 134 -7.53 -9.72 -0.73
N ILE A 135 -7.42 -8.52 -1.31
CA ILE A 135 -6.19 -7.71 -1.27
C ILE A 135 -5.90 -7.26 0.15
N ALA A 136 -6.89 -6.69 0.83
CA ALA A 136 -6.76 -6.20 2.19
C ALA A 136 -6.36 -7.33 3.17
N GLU A 137 -7.02 -8.49 3.08
CA GLU A 137 -6.69 -9.68 3.87
C GLU A 137 -5.23 -10.12 3.66
N ALA A 138 -4.81 -10.26 2.39
CA ALA A 138 -3.45 -10.70 2.05
C ALA A 138 -2.39 -9.67 2.47
N THR A 139 -2.69 -8.38 2.33
CA THR A 139 -1.82 -7.27 2.72
C THR A 139 -1.64 -7.20 4.24
N ALA A 140 -2.74 -7.29 4.98
CA ALA A 140 -2.71 -7.32 6.45
C ALA A 140 -1.93 -8.53 6.97
N ALA A 141 -2.14 -9.71 6.37
CA ALA A 141 -1.39 -10.92 6.70
C ALA A 141 0.11 -10.81 6.40
N ALA A 142 0.49 -10.02 5.38
CA ALA A 142 1.89 -9.72 5.08
C ALA A 142 2.51 -8.65 6.00
N GLY A 143 1.72 -8.01 6.87
CA GLY A 143 2.17 -6.95 7.76
C GLY A 143 2.44 -5.62 7.07
N MET A 144 1.93 -5.40 5.85
CA MET A 144 2.10 -4.16 5.10
C MET A 144 0.95 -3.19 5.33
N ARG A 145 1.25 -1.89 5.18
CA ARG A 145 0.24 -0.84 5.15
C ARG A 145 -0.23 -0.60 3.73
N ALA A 146 -1.54 -0.40 3.56
CA ALA A 146 -2.09 -0.01 2.26
C ALA A 146 -3.33 0.88 2.39
N LEU A 147 -3.50 1.76 1.39
CA LEU A 147 -4.79 2.27 1.01
C LEU A 147 -5.34 1.29 -0.03
N CYS A 148 -6.45 0.64 0.29
CA CYS A 148 -7.11 -0.34 -0.55
C CYS A 148 -8.40 0.25 -1.13
N GLY A 149 -8.45 0.37 -2.45
CA GLY A 149 -9.51 1.04 -3.18
C GLY A 149 -10.39 0.10 -3.98
N GLN A 150 -11.63 -0.17 -3.52
CA GLN A 150 -12.59 -0.95 -4.28
C GLN A 150 -12.92 -0.24 -5.59
N THR A 151 -12.60 -0.87 -6.71
CA THR A 151 -12.82 -0.31 -8.05
C THR A 151 -14.29 -0.07 -8.32
N VAL A 152 -14.61 1.13 -8.82
CA VAL A 152 -15.93 1.48 -9.33
C VAL A 152 -15.78 2.03 -10.75
N LEU A 153 -16.51 1.43 -11.69
CA LEU A 153 -16.58 1.89 -13.08
C LEU A 153 -17.93 1.51 -13.72
N ARG A 154 -18.30 2.17 -14.82
CA ARG A 154 -19.62 2.02 -15.47
C ARG A 154 -19.84 0.67 -16.17
N PHE A 155 -18.81 -0.14 -16.32
CA PHE A 155 -18.90 -1.44 -16.99
C PHE A 155 -18.87 -2.57 -15.94
N PRO A 156 -19.41 -3.76 -16.27
CA PRO A 156 -19.20 -4.95 -15.44
C PRO A 156 -17.72 -5.25 -15.22
N THR A 157 -17.40 -5.63 -13.98
CA THR A 157 -16.07 -6.03 -13.52
C THR A 157 -16.05 -7.52 -13.17
N PRO A 158 -14.89 -8.13 -12.92
CA PRO A 158 -14.83 -9.51 -12.45
C PRO A 158 -15.60 -9.78 -11.15
N ASP A 159 -15.78 -8.75 -10.31
CA ASP A 159 -16.41 -8.85 -9.00
C ASP A 159 -17.79 -8.17 -8.90
N ALA A 160 -18.24 -7.45 -9.93
CA ALA A 160 -19.53 -6.76 -9.90
C ALA A 160 -20.17 -6.68 -11.30
N THR A 161 -21.47 -6.84 -11.37
CA THR A 161 -22.24 -6.81 -12.64
C THR A 161 -22.67 -5.39 -13.04
N SER A 162 -22.65 -4.45 -12.10
CA SER A 162 -22.99 -3.03 -12.32
C SER A 162 -22.19 -2.12 -11.38
N TYR A 163 -22.19 -0.80 -11.67
CA TYR A 163 -21.53 0.16 -10.80
C TYR A 163 -22.24 0.30 -9.43
N GLU A 164 -23.55 0.09 -9.38
CA GLU A 164 -24.31 0.09 -8.13
C GLU A 164 -23.85 -1.06 -7.21
N GLU A 165 -23.61 -2.23 -7.79
CA GLU A 165 -23.04 -3.36 -7.05
C GLU A 165 -21.62 -3.05 -6.58
N SER A 166 -20.78 -2.44 -7.42
CA SER A 166 -19.43 -2.00 -7.03
C SER A 166 -19.46 -0.98 -5.87
N LEU A 167 -20.41 -0.02 -5.90
CA LEU A 167 -20.61 0.93 -4.80
C LEU A 167 -21.08 0.25 -3.51
N ALA A 168 -21.99 -0.73 -3.63
CA ALA A 168 -22.42 -1.50 -2.45
C ALA A 168 -21.24 -2.26 -1.82
N ARG A 169 -20.42 -2.93 -2.65
CA ARG A 169 -19.19 -3.59 -2.20
C ARG A 169 -18.21 -2.62 -1.57
N ALA A 170 -18.03 -1.43 -2.15
CA ALA A 170 -17.16 -0.41 -1.57
C ALA A 170 -17.65 0.04 -0.18
N ARG A 171 -18.97 0.22 -0.01
CA ARG A 171 -19.55 0.55 1.30
C ARG A 171 -19.29 -0.54 2.33
N ASP A 172 -19.61 -1.80 2.00
CA ASP A 172 -19.41 -2.94 2.89
C ASP A 172 -17.92 -3.11 3.25
N PHE A 173 -17.04 -2.93 2.28
CA PHE A 173 -15.59 -2.97 2.47
C PHE A 173 -15.10 -1.87 3.42
N ILE A 174 -15.55 -0.62 3.23
CA ILE A 174 -15.22 0.51 4.08
C ILE A 174 -15.70 0.26 5.52
N GLU A 175 -16.93 -0.21 5.69
CA GLU A 175 -17.47 -0.51 7.02
C GLU A 175 -16.68 -1.58 7.75
N ARG A 176 -16.31 -2.66 7.04
CA ARG A 176 -15.58 -3.80 7.60
C ARG A 176 -14.14 -3.43 8.02
N TRP A 177 -13.45 -2.64 7.21
CA TRP A 177 -12.04 -2.32 7.43
C TRP A 177 -11.81 -0.99 8.16
N ARG A 178 -12.86 -0.28 8.50
CA ARG A 178 -12.76 1.00 9.21
C ARG A 178 -11.98 0.86 10.52
N GLY A 179 -10.93 1.66 10.66
CA GLY A 179 -10.08 1.67 11.85
C GLY A 179 -9.08 0.51 11.94
N HIS A 180 -8.92 -0.29 10.88
CA HIS A 180 -7.87 -1.31 10.85
C HIS A 180 -6.47 -0.65 10.87
N PRO A 181 -5.49 -1.16 11.68
CA PRO A 181 -4.21 -0.48 11.88
C PRO A 181 -3.31 -0.42 10.65
N LEU A 182 -3.51 -1.30 9.67
CA LEU A 182 -2.68 -1.39 8.48
C LEU A 182 -3.41 -1.02 7.19
N ILE A 183 -4.73 -1.13 7.15
CA ILE A 183 -5.51 -0.97 5.93
C ILE A 183 -6.42 0.25 6.04
N VAL A 184 -6.33 1.14 5.06
CA VAL A 184 -7.25 2.25 4.86
C VAL A 184 -8.15 1.91 3.68
N PRO A 185 -9.43 1.59 3.92
CA PRO A 185 -10.36 1.28 2.84
C PRO A 185 -10.86 2.56 2.17
N ALA A 186 -11.11 2.49 0.85
CA ALA A 186 -11.65 3.61 0.09
C ALA A 186 -12.49 3.12 -1.11
N PRO A 187 -13.43 3.92 -1.64
CA PRO A 187 -13.92 3.74 -2.98
C PRO A 187 -12.87 4.25 -3.98
N ALA A 188 -12.72 3.57 -5.11
CA ALA A 188 -11.77 3.96 -6.14
C ALA A 188 -12.43 4.06 -7.52
N PRO A 189 -12.99 5.24 -7.88
CA PRO A 189 -13.47 5.48 -9.23
C PRO A 189 -12.28 5.48 -10.19
N HIS A 190 -12.34 4.58 -11.19
CA HIS A 190 -11.18 4.22 -12.01
C HIS A 190 -10.61 5.39 -12.82
N ALA A 191 -11.42 6.03 -13.65
CA ALA A 191 -10.95 7.11 -14.53
C ALA A 191 -12.11 7.95 -15.08
N PRO A 192 -11.87 9.20 -15.52
CA PRO A 192 -12.92 10.05 -16.09
C PRO A 192 -13.60 9.45 -17.35
N TYR A 193 -12.91 8.62 -18.10
CA TYR A 193 -13.46 7.97 -19.30
C TYR A 193 -14.19 6.65 -19.01
N THR A 194 -14.09 6.12 -17.81
CA THR A 194 -14.79 4.91 -17.35
C THR A 194 -15.83 5.18 -16.26
N CYS A 195 -15.89 6.40 -15.74
CA CYS A 195 -16.83 6.83 -14.73
C CYS A 195 -17.69 8.00 -15.27
N THR A 196 -18.98 7.99 -14.95
CA THR A 196 -19.84 9.15 -15.20
C THR A 196 -19.75 10.15 -14.02
N PRO A 197 -20.17 11.41 -14.19
CA PRO A 197 -20.25 12.35 -13.07
C PRO A 197 -21.10 11.83 -11.89
N GLU A 198 -22.13 11.04 -12.17
CA GLU A 198 -23.00 10.43 -11.15
C GLU A 198 -22.22 9.42 -10.31
N ILE A 199 -21.41 8.56 -10.96
CA ILE A 199 -20.55 7.58 -10.27
C ILE A 199 -19.53 8.31 -9.39
N LEU A 200 -18.90 9.38 -9.91
CA LEU A 200 -17.91 10.15 -9.15
C LEU A 200 -18.54 10.80 -7.91
N ARG A 201 -19.76 11.37 -8.03
CA ARG A 201 -20.47 11.92 -6.87
C ARG A 201 -20.83 10.84 -5.86
N ALA A 202 -21.35 9.70 -6.32
CA ALA A 202 -21.70 8.59 -5.44
C ALA A 202 -20.48 8.02 -4.69
N CYS A 203 -19.31 7.97 -5.33
CA CYS A 203 -18.05 7.60 -4.64
C CYS A 203 -17.62 8.64 -3.59
N ALA A 204 -17.87 9.94 -3.85
CA ALA A 204 -17.50 11.00 -2.92
C ALA A 204 -18.42 11.07 -1.68
N GLU A 205 -19.57 10.41 -1.70
CA GLU A 205 -20.53 10.32 -0.60
C GLU A 205 -20.27 9.10 0.33
N LEU A 206 -19.35 8.21 -0.04
CA LEU A 206 -18.95 7.04 0.74
C LEU A 206 -17.84 7.38 1.73
#